data_8151efbdee97a3cb9286103012428dd1
#
_entry.id   8151efbdee97a3cb9286103012428dd1
#
_cell.length_a   1.000
_cell.length_b   1.000
_cell.length_c   1.000
_cell.angle_alpha   90.00
_cell.angle_beta   90.00
_cell.angle_gamma   90.00
#
_symmetry.space_group_name_H-M   'P 1'
#
loop_
_entity.id
_entity.type
_entity.pdbx_description
1 polymer ?
#
loop_
_entity_poly.entity_id
_entity_poly.type
_entity_poly.pdbx_seq_one_letter_code
_entity_poly.pdbx_strand_id
1 'polypeptide(L)'
;ERIAKMVPAAELVRFSNSGTEAVMSALRLARAYTGRDSYLLVEGGYHGLFDAAMWMANLEDWNPRSNNDPEVVSYGKGIPMTLKQLAHLVPMNDSQRLEDTFKKHGHSLAAMLIEPIQGNCCAISARQDYVQLARRLCDEYGVLLIIDEVKTGFRVGKGGIQGILGVRPDITTFAKAVGNGYPISVVAGREDVMRTFRPGGAAHGGT
;
A
#
# COMPACT_ATOMS: atom_id res chain seq x y z
N GLU A 1 19.67 -3.42 -10.43
CA GLU A 1 20.25 -4.75 -10.17
C GLU A 1 20.37 -5.09 -8.68
N ARG A 2 20.95 -4.20 -7.80
CA ARG A 2 21.15 -4.54 -6.38
C ARG A 2 19.85 -4.76 -5.64
N ILE A 3 18.84 -3.90 -5.83
CA ILE A 3 17.51 -4.03 -5.19
C ILE A 3 16.85 -5.32 -5.63
N ALA A 4 16.81 -5.61 -6.92
CA ALA A 4 16.22 -6.84 -7.46
C ALA A 4 16.88 -8.13 -6.95
N LYS A 5 18.19 -8.06 -6.59
CA LYS A 5 18.89 -9.20 -5.98
C LYS A 5 18.57 -9.39 -4.50
N MET A 6 18.15 -8.34 -3.81
CA MET A 6 17.92 -8.36 -2.36
C MET A 6 16.46 -8.51 -1.98
N VAL A 7 15.55 -8.01 -2.81
CA VAL A 7 14.11 -7.96 -2.52
C VAL A 7 13.36 -8.94 -3.43
N PRO A 8 12.76 -10.01 -2.88
CA PRO A 8 12.14 -11.09 -3.68
C PRO A 8 11.03 -10.63 -4.63
N ALA A 9 10.28 -9.58 -4.27
CA ALA A 9 9.21 -9.06 -5.10
C ALA A 9 9.67 -8.08 -6.20
N ALA A 10 10.94 -7.63 -6.18
CA ALA A 10 11.45 -6.59 -7.07
C ALA A 10 11.98 -7.18 -8.39
N GLU A 11 11.11 -7.65 -9.27
CA GLU A 11 11.50 -8.10 -10.62
C GLU A 11 11.89 -6.93 -11.51
N LEU A 12 11.10 -5.85 -11.48
CA LEU A 12 11.43 -4.57 -12.11
C LEU A 12 11.40 -3.43 -11.08
N VAL A 13 12.18 -2.40 -11.35
CA VAL A 13 12.42 -1.28 -10.42
C VAL A 13 12.32 0.05 -11.18
N ARG A 14 11.66 1.03 -10.58
CA ARG A 14 11.65 2.43 -10.98
C ARG A 14 12.06 3.31 -9.80
N PHE A 15 12.74 4.40 -10.09
CA PHE A 15 13.22 5.35 -9.10
C PHE A 15 12.38 6.63 -9.09
N SER A 16 12.28 7.24 -7.92
CA SER A 16 11.71 8.57 -7.67
C SER A 16 12.51 9.24 -6.56
N ASN A 17 12.07 10.40 -6.08
CA ASN A 17 12.85 11.17 -5.10
C ASN A 17 12.32 11.04 -3.65
N SER A 18 11.06 10.70 -3.47
CA SER A 18 10.43 10.64 -2.15
C SER A 18 9.52 9.42 -1.99
N GLY A 19 9.29 9.00 -0.74
CA GLY A 19 8.33 7.93 -0.43
C GLY A 19 6.92 8.26 -0.92
N THR A 20 6.50 9.52 -0.86
CA THR A 20 5.22 9.98 -1.39
C THR A 20 5.10 9.70 -2.89
N GLU A 21 6.14 10.04 -3.68
CA GLU A 21 6.15 9.77 -5.11
C GLU A 21 6.13 8.27 -5.43
N ALA A 22 6.88 7.47 -4.67
CA ALA A 22 6.90 6.02 -4.85
C ALA A 22 5.51 5.41 -4.58
N VAL A 23 4.85 5.74 -3.47
CA VAL A 23 3.52 5.20 -3.14
C VAL A 23 2.45 5.73 -4.09
N MET A 24 2.49 7.02 -4.44
CA MET A 24 1.60 7.60 -5.45
C MET A 24 1.72 6.87 -6.79
N SER A 25 2.95 6.57 -7.22
CA SER A 25 3.21 5.82 -8.44
C SER A 25 2.72 4.38 -8.34
N ALA A 26 2.90 3.73 -7.19
CA ALA A 26 2.41 2.37 -6.94
C ALA A 26 0.88 2.29 -7.04
N LEU A 27 0.16 3.22 -6.41
CA LEU A 27 -1.31 3.25 -6.50
C LEU A 27 -1.81 3.56 -7.92
N ARG A 28 -1.16 4.50 -8.61
CA ARG A 28 -1.47 4.81 -10.01
C ARG A 28 -1.23 3.61 -10.92
N LEU A 29 -0.14 2.89 -10.70
CA LEU A 29 0.19 1.66 -11.41
C LEU A 29 -0.88 0.60 -11.20
N ALA A 30 -1.31 0.39 -9.95
CA ALA A 30 -2.33 -0.59 -9.62
C ALA A 30 -3.67 -0.28 -10.31
N ARG A 31 -4.08 0.98 -10.30
CA ARG A 31 -5.28 1.43 -11.02
C ARG A 31 -5.18 1.20 -12.53
N ALA A 32 -4.04 1.55 -13.12
CA ALA A 32 -3.83 1.37 -14.56
C ALA A 32 -3.78 -0.10 -14.98
N TYR A 33 -3.23 -0.97 -14.12
CA TYR A 33 -3.13 -2.40 -14.37
C TYR A 33 -4.49 -3.10 -14.25
N THR A 34 -5.25 -2.78 -13.20
CA THR A 34 -6.53 -3.44 -12.89
C THR A 34 -7.73 -2.82 -13.61
N GLY A 35 -7.62 -1.57 -14.08
CA GLY A 35 -8.74 -0.79 -14.60
C GLY A 35 -9.76 -0.38 -13.53
N ARG A 36 -9.39 -0.43 -12.24
CA ARG A 36 -10.24 -0.11 -11.09
C ARG A 36 -9.72 1.13 -10.38
N ASP A 37 -10.60 1.86 -9.68
CA ASP A 37 -10.25 3.15 -9.05
C ASP A 37 -10.11 3.09 -7.54
N SER A 38 -10.93 2.26 -6.87
CA SER A 38 -10.97 2.18 -5.40
C SER A 38 -9.76 1.45 -4.82
N TYR A 39 -9.46 1.71 -3.58
CA TYR A 39 -8.34 1.09 -2.86
C TYR A 39 -8.66 0.93 -1.39
N LEU A 40 -7.98 -0.01 -0.75
CA LEU A 40 -8.08 -0.31 0.66
C LEU A 40 -6.82 0.13 1.39
N LEU A 41 -6.98 0.92 2.44
CA LEU A 41 -5.93 1.32 3.37
C LEU A 41 -6.11 0.61 4.70
N VAL A 42 -5.01 0.34 5.39
CA VAL A 42 -5.06 -0.11 6.79
C VAL A 42 -5.00 1.11 7.69
N GLU A 43 -5.98 1.24 8.59
CA GLU A 43 -6.07 2.36 9.54
C GLU A 43 -4.76 2.54 10.32
N GLY A 44 -4.33 3.79 10.48
CA GLY A 44 -3.06 4.16 11.10
C GLY A 44 -1.84 4.07 10.19
N GLY A 45 -1.97 3.56 8.96
CA GLY A 45 -0.92 3.56 7.97
C GLY A 45 -0.61 4.97 7.45
N TYR A 46 0.67 5.26 7.20
CA TYR A 46 1.10 6.51 6.60
C TYR A 46 1.79 6.26 5.27
N HIS A 47 1.21 6.76 4.19
CA HIS A 47 1.60 6.46 2.81
C HIS A 47 2.05 7.70 2.01
N GLY A 48 2.37 8.79 2.69
CA GLY A 48 2.80 10.04 2.07
C GLY A 48 1.71 11.10 1.99
N LEU A 49 2.03 12.24 1.36
CA LEU A 49 1.23 13.48 1.38
C LEU A 49 0.46 13.72 0.07
N PHE A 50 0.03 12.68 -0.62
CA PHE A 50 -0.86 12.85 -1.78
C PHE A 50 -2.30 12.52 -1.40
N ASP A 51 -3.26 13.20 -2.01
CA ASP A 51 -4.66 13.21 -1.60
C ASP A 51 -5.28 11.82 -1.41
N ALA A 52 -4.92 10.85 -2.26
CA ALA A 52 -5.42 9.49 -2.14
C ALA A 52 -4.88 8.73 -0.93
N ALA A 53 -3.80 9.17 -0.28
CA ALA A 53 -3.25 8.53 0.93
C ALA A 53 -3.69 9.20 2.24
N MET A 54 -4.44 10.30 2.14
CA MET A 54 -4.76 11.19 3.28
C MET A 54 -6.17 10.94 3.84
N TRP A 55 -6.48 9.67 4.09
CA TRP A 55 -7.76 9.22 4.64
C TRP A 55 -7.56 8.44 5.93
N MET A 56 -8.47 8.60 6.88
CA MET A 56 -8.46 7.92 8.16
C MET A 56 -9.89 7.60 8.60
N ALA A 57 -10.03 6.74 9.60
CA ALA A 57 -11.31 6.50 10.24
C ALA A 57 -11.71 7.69 11.11
N ASN A 58 -13.01 7.98 11.17
CA ASN A 58 -13.56 8.88 12.17
C ASN A 58 -13.50 8.20 13.54
N LEU A 59 -12.47 8.53 14.32
CA LEU A 59 -12.22 7.88 15.62
C LEU A 59 -13.23 8.31 16.70
N GLU A 60 -13.95 9.43 16.51
CA GLU A 60 -14.96 9.88 17.47
C GLU A 60 -16.22 8.99 17.42
N ASP A 61 -16.60 8.55 16.22
CA ASP A 61 -17.80 7.74 16.00
C ASP A 61 -17.51 6.26 15.75
N TRP A 62 -16.25 5.89 15.63
CA TRP A 62 -15.89 4.53 15.30
C TRP A 62 -15.92 3.59 16.50
N ASN A 63 -16.85 2.64 16.46
CA ASN A 63 -16.87 1.53 17.40
C ASN A 63 -16.22 0.29 16.75
N PRO A 64 -15.00 -0.10 17.15
CA PRO A 64 -14.34 -1.28 16.59
C PRO A 64 -15.07 -2.60 16.84
N ARG A 65 -16.06 -2.61 17.75
CA ARG A 65 -16.91 -3.78 18.04
C ARG A 65 -18.22 -3.79 17.22
N SER A 66 -18.53 -2.69 16.50
CA SER A 66 -19.69 -2.68 15.59
C SER A 66 -19.35 -3.40 14.29
N ASN A 67 -20.35 -3.95 13.61
CA ASN A 67 -20.17 -4.56 12.28
C ASN A 67 -20.18 -3.50 11.14
N ASN A 68 -20.20 -2.22 11.48
CA ASN A 68 -20.21 -1.15 10.48
C ASN A 68 -18.79 -0.82 10.01
N ASP A 69 -18.65 -0.54 8.72
CA ASP A 69 -17.42 0.01 8.18
C ASP A 69 -17.12 1.36 8.89
N PRO A 70 -15.84 1.67 9.18
CA PRO A 70 -15.50 2.95 9.75
C PRO A 70 -15.87 4.07 8.76
N GLU A 71 -16.42 5.16 9.28
CA GLU A 71 -16.59 6.35 8.45
C GLU A 71 -15.22 6.87 8.02
N VAL A 72 -15.03 7.04 6.71
CA VAL A 72 -13.80 7.58 6.15
C VAL A 72 -13.85 9.11 6.24
N VAL A 73 -12.84 9.72 6.84
CA VAL A 73 -12.68 11.18 6.90
C VAL A 73 -11.31 11.59 6.36
N SER A 74 -11.19 12.82 5.92
CA SER A 74 -9.89 13.35 5.46
C SER A 74 -8.95 13.58 6.63
N TYR A 75 -7.68 13.29 6.45
CA TYR A 75 -6.63 13.52 7.44
C TYR A 75 -6.44 15.01 7.77
N GLY A 76 -6.89 15.91 6.90
CA GLY A 76 -6.81 17.34 7.10
C GLY A 76 -7.58 18.13 6.04
N LYS A 77 -7.55 19.46 6.17
CA LYS A 77 -8.19 20.38 5.21
C LYS A 77 -7.43 20.41 3.87
N GLY A 78 -8.15 20.72 2.80
CA GLY A 78 -7.56 20.87 1.45
C GLY A 78 -7.60 19.62 0.58
N ILE A 79 -8.06 18.49 1.11
CA ILE A 79 -8.22 17.25 0.37
C ILE A 79 -9.61 17.24 -0.30
N PRO A 80 -9.72 17.04 -1.62
CA PRO A 80 -11.00 17.01 -2.32
C PRO A 80 -11.89 15.87 -1.83
N MET A 81 -13.04 16.19 -1.27
CA MET A 81 -13.97 15.21 -0.70
C MET A 81 -14.55 14.24 -1.75
N THR A 82 -14.49 14.60 -3.03
CA THR A 82 -14.86 13.70 -4.13
C THR A 82 -14.01 12.44 -4.21
N LEU A 83 -12.82 12.44 -3.61
CA LEU A 83 -11.95 11.26 -3.55
C LEU A 83 -12.33 10.30 -2.41
N LYS A 84 -13.13 10.73 -1.44
CA LYS A 84 -13.56 9.92 -0.27
C LYS A 84 -14.13 8.57 -0.69
N GLN A 85 -14.98 8.56 -1.70
CA GLN A 85 -15.68 7.35 -2.19
C GLN A 85 -14.75 6.27 -2.76
N LEU A 86 -13.51 6.60 -3.07
CA LEU A 86 -12.52 5.66 -3.59
C LEU A 86 -11.71 4.97 -2.49
N ALA A 87 -11.68 5.55 -1.29
CA ALA A 87 -10.90 5.05 -0.17
C ALA A 87 -11.76 4.17 0.74
N HIS A 88 -11.30 2.97 1.01
CA HIS A 88 -11.85 2.08 2.04
C HIS A 88 -10.80 1.90 3.13
N LEU A 89 -11.25 1.67 4.37
CA LEU A 89 -10.38 1.50 5.53
C LEU A 89 -10.70 0.19 6.25
N VAL A 90 -9.66 -0.44 6.76
CA VAL A 90 -9.79 -1.63 7.60
C VAL A 90 -8.83 -1.52 8.79
N PRO A 91 -9.24 -1.96 10.00
CA PRO A 91 -8.33 -1.99 11.14
C PRO A 91 -7.17 -2.95 10.94
N MET A 92 -6.00 -2.59 11.48
CA MET A 92 -4.85 -3.49 11.52
C MET A 92 -5.18 -4.73 12.36
N ASN A 93 -4.81 -5.90 11.85
CA ASN A 93 -4.94 -7.19 12.54
C ASN A 93 -6.38 -7.66 12.83
N ASP A 94 -7.37 -7.06 12.18
CA ASP A 94 -8.76 -7.53 12.21
C ASP A 94 -9.07 -8.36 10.96
N SER A 95 -8.85 -9.66 11.06
CA SER A 95 -9.03 -10.60 9.95
C SER A 95 -10.48 -10.69 9.48
N GLN A 96 -11.44 -10.64 10.43
CA GLN A 96 -12.86 -10.72 10.08
C GLN A 96 -13.32 -9.53 9.25
N ARG A 97 -12.94 -8.31 9.68
CA ARG A 97 -13.24 -7.09 8.93
C ARG A 97 -12.54 -7.04 7.58
N LEU A 98 -11.34 -7.56 7.49
CA LEU A 98 -10.63 -7.65 6.22
C LEU A 98 -11.42 -8.51 5.24
N GLU A 99 -11.88 -9.70 5.65
CA GLU A 99 -12.71 -10.59 4.83
C GLU A 99 -14.03 -9.93 4.43
N ASP A 100 -14.73 -9.31 5.37
CA ASP A 100 -16.01 -8.66 5.10
C ASP A 100 -15.86 -7.46 4.14
N THR A 101 -14.77 -6.70 4.26
CA THR A 101 -14.44 -5.61 3.34
C THR A 101 -14.16 -6.14 1.93
N PHE A 102 -13.42 -7.24 1.81
CA PHE A 102 -13.18 -7.85 0.49
C PHE A 102 -14.46 -8.45 -0.11
N LYS A 103 -15.32 -9.10 0.66
CA LYS A 103 -16.63 -9.58 0.18
C LYS A 103 -17.49 -8.44 -0.37
N LYS A 104 -17.46 -7.28 0.29
CA LYS A 104 -18.27 -6.12 -0.08
C LYS A 104 -17.69 -5.29 -1.24
N HIS A 105 -16.38 -5.09 -1.25
CA HIS A 105 -15.72 -4.14 -2.13
C HIS A 105 -14.65 -4.73 -3.04
N GLY A 106 -14.20 -5.97 -2.81
CA GLY A 106 -13.04 -6.57 -3.47
C GLY A 106 -13.03 -6.45 -4.99
N HIS A 107 -14.19 -6.59 -5.64
CA HIS A 107 -14.30 -6.47 -7.09
C HIS A 107 -14.08 -5.06 -7.64
N SER A 108 -14.17 -4.02 -6.82
CA SER A 108 -13.91 -2.63 -7.20
C SER A 108 -12.52 -2.13 -6.81
N LEU A 109 -11.81 -2.87 -5.94
CA LEU A 109 -10.50 -2.48 -5.45
C LEU A 109 -9.41 -2.70 -6.51
N ALA A 110 -8.62 -1.67 -6.77
CA ALA A 110 -7.38 -1.76 -7.55
C ALA A 110 -6.24 -2.30 -6.69
N ALA A 111 -6.16 -1.86 -5.45
CA ALA A 111 -5.07 -2.20 -4.55
C ALA A 111 -5.50 -2.24 -3.07
N MET A 112 -4.77 -3.02 -2.29
CA MET A 112 -4.67 -2.89 -0.85
C MET A 112 -3.26 -2.38 -0.50
N LEU A 113 -3.18 -1.29 0.28
CA LEU A 113 -1.92 -0.73 0.78
C LEU A 113 -1.77 -1.07 2.26
N ILE A 114 -0.62 -1.61 2.61
CA ILE A 114 -0.28 -1.92 3.99
C ILE A 114 1.16 -1.48 4.33
N GLU A 115 1.32 -0.79 5.44
CA GLU A 115 2.59 -0.57 6.13
C GLU A 115 2.74 -1.69 7.17
N PRO A 116 3.61 -2.69 6.98
CA PRO A 116 3.63 -3.88 7.85
C PRO A 116 4.04 -3.61 9.28
N ILE A 117 4.75 -2.52 9.50
CA ILE A 117 5.00 -1.93 10.81
C ILE A 117 4.64 -0.46 10.71
N GLN A 118 3.56 -0.05 11.34
CA GLN A 118 3.05 1.31 11.29
C GLN A 118 3.94 2.25 12.10
N GLY A 119 4.90 2.86 11.45
CA GLY A 119 5.93 3.64 12.14
C GLY A 119 5.43 4.93 12.79
N ASN A 120 4.27 5.45 12.42
CA ASN A 120 3.65 6.64 13.04
C ASN A 120 2.70 6.26 14.20
N CYS A 121 2.35 4.98 14.34
CA CYS A 121 1.44 4.46 15.35
C CYS A 121 2.20 3.52 16.31
N CYS A 122 3.19 4.03 17.03
CA CYS A 122 3.96 3.29 18.04
C CYS A 122 4.53 1.94 17.54
N ALA A 123 4.86 1.85 16.26
CA ALA A 123 5.39 0.65 15.60
C ALA A 123 4.46 -0.58 15.73
N ILE A 124 3.14 -0.39 15.63
CA ILE A 124 2.20 -1.50 15.60
C ILE A 124 2.55 -2.41 14.42
N SER A 125 2.80 -3.68 14.71
CA SER A 125 3.17 -4.67 13.71
C SER A 125 1.94 -5.45 13.22
N ALA A 126 1.88 -5.64 11.92
CA ALA A 126 0.95 -6.59 11.33
C ALA A 126 1.32 -8.01 11.75
N ARG A 127 0.33 -8.80 12.15
CA ARG A 127 0.52 -10.23 12.39
C ARG A 127 0.77 -10.95 11.06
N GLN A 128 1.59 -11.97 11.09
CA GLN A 128 1.91 -12.75 9.90
C GLN A 128 0.68 -13.37 9.25
N ASP A 129 -0.22 -13.95 10.05
CA ASP A 129 -1.47 -14.56 9.61
C ASP A 129 -2.39 -13.54 8.90
N TYR A 130 -2.44 -12.31 9.42
CA TYR A 130 -3.21 -11.20 8.82
C TYR A 130 -2.66 -10.81 7.44
N VAL A 131 -1.35 -10.66 7.29
CA VAL A 131 -0.75 -10.28 6.00
C VAL A 131 -0.86 -11.43 4.99
N GLN A 132 -0.76 -12.67 5.44
CA GLN A 132 -1.00 -13.84 4.59
C GLN A 132 -2.47 -13.95 4.15
N LEU A 133 -3.41 -13.61 5.03
CA LEU A 133 -4.83 -13.50 4.66
C LEU A 133 -5.03 -12.39 3.62
N ALA A 134 -4.44 -11.22 3.83
CA ALA A 134 -4.49 -10.11 2.86
C ALA A 134 -3.97 -10.54 1.49
N ARG A 135 -2.87 -11.31 1.43
CA ARG A 135 -2.35 -11.83 0.16
C ARG A 135 -3.36 -12.76 -0.52
N ARG A 136 -3.93 -13.71 0.21
CA ARG A 136 -4.93 -14.64 -0.35
C ARG A 136 -6.16 -13.91 -0.89
N LEU A 137 -6.68 -12.96 -0.12
CA LEU A 137 -7.84 -12.17 -0.57
C LEU A 137 -7.50 -11.32 -1.80
N CYS A 138 -6.33 -10.69 -1.82
CA CYS A 138 -5.87 -9.97 -3.01
C CYS A 138 -5.80 -10.88 -4.24
N ASP A 139 -5.30 -12.10 -4.10
CA ASP A 139 -5.24 -13.09 -5.18
C ASP A 139 -6.65 -13.49 -5.65
N GLU A 140 -7.55 -13.78 -4.72
CA GLU A 140 -8.92 -14.21 -5.00
C GLU A 140 -9.72 -13.15 -5.77
N TYR A 141 -9.59 -11.86 -5.38
CA TYR A 141 -10.35 -10.77 -5.98
C TYR A 141 -9.61 -10.02 -7.10
N GLY A 142 -8.39 -10.42 -7.43
CA GLY A 142 -7.56 -9.75 -8.42
C GLY A 142 -7.19 -8.32 -8.02
N VAL A 143 -6.96 -8.10 -6.73
CA VAL A 143 -6.51 -6.84 -6.12
C VAL A 143 -4.99 -6.88 -6.00
N LEU A 144 -4.29 -5.79 -6.30
CA LEU A 144 -2.85 -5.76 -6.11
C LEU A 144 -2.48 -5.46 -4.65
N LEU A 145 -1.68 -6.32 -4.04
CA LEU A 145 -1.12 -6.07 -2.71
C LEU A 145 0.10 -5.15 -2.83
N ILE A 146 0.01 -3.97 -2.25
CA ILE A 146 1.11 -3.01 -2.15
C ILE A 146 1.64 -3.04 -0.71
N ILE A 147 2.86 -3.49 -0.52
CA ILE A 147 3.55 -3.39 0.77
C ILE A 147 4.41 -2.13 0.77
N ASP A 148 4.06 -1.19 1.64
CA ASP A 148 4.82 0.03 1.86
C ASP A 148 5.98 -0.24 2.83
N GLU A 149 7.17 -0.37 2.28
CA GLU A 149 8.41 -0.59 3.01
C GLU A 149 9.27 0.68 3.14
N VAL A 150 8.67 1.86 2.98
CA VAL A 150 9.40 3.13 3.11
C VAL A 150 10.11 3.25 4.46
N LYS A 151 9.55 2.65 5.52
CA LYS A 151 10.18 2.64 6.86
C LYS A 151 10.90 1.34 7.18
N THR A 152 10.36 0.19 6.78
CA THR A 152 10.88 -1.13 7.14
C THR A 152 11.98 -1.62 6.20
N GLY A 153 11.90 -1.25 4.93
CA GLY A 153 12.84 -1.71 3.91
C GLY A 153 14.29 -1.39 4.24
N PHE A 154 15.15 -2.41 4.13
CA PHE A 154 16.57 -2.35 4.46
C PHE A 154 16.91 -2.01 5.92
N ARG A 155 15.91 -1.94 6.81
CA ARG A 155 16.10 -1.78 8.26
C ARG A 155 15.97 -3.10 8.99
N VAL A 156 14.94 -3.87 8.67
CA VAL A 156 14.65 -5.15 9.34
C VAL A 156 15.38 -6.34 8.67
N GLY A 157 15.90 -6.13 7.47
CA GLY A 157 16.64 -7.15 6.72
C GLY A 157 16.86 -6.74 5.27
N LYS A 158 17.72 -7.47 4.55
CA LYS A 158 18.06 -7.18 3.15
C LYS A 158 16.86 -7.30 2.20
N GLY A 159 15.94 -8.22 2.47
CA GLY A 159 14.73 -8.43 1.68
C GLY A 159 13.52 -7.63 2.15
N GLY A 160 13.68 -6.73 3.13
CA GLY A 160 12.58 -6.05 3.78
C GLY A 160 11.77 -6.96 4.71
N ILE A 161 10.65 -6.45 5.23
CA ILE A 161 9.75 -7.19 6.12
C ILE A 161 8.97 -8.29 5.38
N GLN A 162 8.77 -8.16 4.08
CA GLN A 162 8.04 -9.12 3.25
C GLN A 162 8.64 -10.52 3.32
N GLY A 163 9.97 -10.62 3.38
CA GLY A 163 10.67 -11.90 3.54
C GLY A 163 10.42 -12.53 4.91
N ILE A 164 10.33 -11.74 5.97
CA ILE A 164 10.06 -12.20 7.34
C ILE A 164 8.60 -12.69 7.46
N LEU A 165 7.65 -11.97 6.84
CA LEU A 165 6.24 -12.32 6.85
C LEU A 165 5.89 -13.48 5.91
N GLY A 166 6.82 -13.90 5.06
CA GLY A 166 6.59 -14.96 4.08
C GLY A 166 5.55 -14.59 3.03
N VAL A 167 5.47 -13.31 2.66
CA VAL A 167 4.50 -12.78 1.69
C VAL A 167 5.23 -12.08 0.56
N ARG A 168 4.82 -12.37 -0.67
CA ARG A 168 5.30 -11.67 -1.86
C ARG A 168 4.23 -10.68 -2.33
N PRO A 169 4.45 -9.37 -2.18
CA PRO A 169 3.53 -8.37 -2.72
C PRO A 169 3.63 -8.29 -4.25
N ASP A 170 2.61 -7.70 -4.87
CA ASP A 170 2.63 -7.35 -6.30
C ASP A 170 3.49 -6.12 -6.56
N ILE A 171 3.44 -5.16 -5.63
CA ILE A 171 4.20 -3.92 -5.66
C ILE A 171 4.76 -3.66 -4.26
N THR A 172 5.97 -3.13 -4.20
CA THR A 172 6.59 -2.67 -2.95
C THR A 172 7.25 -1.32 -3.14
N THR A 173 7.25 -0.48 -2.09
CA THR A 173 7.84 0.86 -2.13
C THR A 173 8.93 1.01 -1.08
N PHE A 174 10.01 1.69 -1.43
CA PHE A 174 11.13 1.97 -0.54
C PHE A 174 11.53 3.44 -0.62
N ALA A 175 12.00 3.98 0.50
CA ALA A 175 12.65 5.29 0.60
C ALA A 175 13.55 5.31 1.84
N LYS A 176 13.80 6.44 2.42
CA LYS A 176 14.56 6.61 3.67
C LYS A 176 15.87 5.80 3.67
N ALA A 177 15.87 4.59 4.25
CA ALA A 177 17.08 3.78 4.40
C ALA A 177 17.74 3.42 3.06
N VAL A 178 16.98 3.20 1.99
CA VAL A 178 17.53 2.89 0.66
C VAL A 178 18.37 4.05 0.10
N GLY A 179 17.99 5.28 0.44
CA GLY A 179 18.69 6.50 -0.01
C GLY A 179 19.82 6.94 0.92
N ASN A 180 19.83 6.45 2.17
CA ASN A 180 20.85 6.84 3.18
C ASN A 180 21.10 8.36 3.25
N GLY A 181 20.02 9.16 3.22
CA GLY A 181 20.07 10.62 3.24
C GLY A 181 19.94 11.30 1.86
N TYR A 182 20.11 10.56 0.79
CA TYR A 182 19.84 11.09 -0.55
C TYR A 182 18.35 11.04 -0.92
N PRO A 183 17.88 11.96 -1.78
CA PRO A 183 16.49 11.97 -2.24
C PRO A 183 16.26 10.84 -3.27
N ILE A 184 16.18 9.63 -2.78
CA ILE A 184 15.94 8.42 -3.57
C ILE A 184 14.80 7.64 -2.95
N SER A 185 13.88 7.22 -3.81
CA SER A 185 12.83 6.26 -3.51
C SER A 185 12.64 5.28 -4.65
N VAL A 186 11.91 4.23 -4.39
CA VAL A 186 11.77 3.09 -5.30
C VAL A 186 10.33 2.61 -5.29
N VAL A 187 9.79 2.38 -6.47
CA VAL A 187 8.66 1.47 -6.69
C VAL A 187 9.17 0.26 -7.43
N ALA A 188 8.89 -0.91 -6.91
CA ALA A 188 9.33 -2.18 -7.48
C ALA A 188 8.21 -3.21 -7.40
N GLY A 189 8.23 -4.23 -8.23
CA GLY A 189 7.19 -5.26 -8.22
C GLY A 189 7.33 -6.28 -9.33
N ARG A 190 6.29 -7.06 -9.49
CA ARG A 190 6.17 -8.06 -10.55
C ARG A 190 6.37 -7.43 -11.93
N GLU A 191 7.04 -8.13 -12.80
CA GLU A 191 7.38 -7.64 -14.13
C GLU A 191 6.13 -7.27 -14.96
N ASP A 192 5.11 -8.13 -14.96
CA ASP A 192 3.88 -7.90 -15.71
C ASP A 192 3.14 -6.64 -15.27
N VAL A 193 3.08 -6.39 -13.96
CA VAL A 193 2.51 -5.18 -13.38
C VAL A 193 3.36 -3.95 -13.74
N MET A 194 4.67 -4.01 -13.49
CA MET A 194 5.60 -2.91 -13.69
C MET A 194 5.74 -2.48 -15.16
N ARG A 195 5.52 -3.38 -16.11
CA ARG A 195 5.49 -3.07 -17.55
C ARG A 195 4.33 -2.17 -17.96
N THR A 196 3.34 -1.95 -17.07
CA THR A 196 2.27 -0.97 -17.29
C THR A 196 2.79 0.48 -17.25
N PHE A 197 3.96 0.73 -16.67
CA PHE A 197 4.67 2.01 -16.80
C PHE A 197 5.25 2.18 -18.22
N ARG A 198 4.42 2.69 -19.12
CA ARG A 198 4.75 2.94 -20.54
C ARG A 198 3.88 4.07 -21.09
N PRO A 199 4.24 4.68 -22.21
CA PRO A 199 3.36 5.63 -22.91
C PRO A 199 1.98 5.00 -23.18
N GLY A 200 0.91 5.70 -22.80
CA GLY A 200 -0.48 5.20 -22.87
C GLY A 200 -0.90 4.25 -21.74
N GLY A 201 0.03 3.88 -20.83
CA GLY A 201 -0.25 3.15 -19.61
C GLY A 201 -0.17 4.06 -18.37
N ALA A 202 0.37 3.52 -17.25
CA ALA A 202 0.58 4.33 -16.05
C ALA A 202 1.66 5.38 -16.28
N ALA A 203 1.37 6.63 -15.93
CA ALA A 203 2.36 7.68 -15.96
C ALA A 203 3.35 7.55 -14.78
N HIS A 204 4.62 7.62 -15.08
CA HIS A 204 5.70 7.74 -14.10
C HIS A 204 6.64 8.84 -14.58
N GLY A 205 6.71 9.94 -13.80
CA GLY A 205 7.68 10.99 -14.00
C GLY A 205 8.89 10.69 -13.10
N GLY A 206 9.96 10.26 -13.70
CA GLY A 206 11.21 10.00 -13.02
C GLY A 206 12.31 9.89 -14.05
N THR A 207 13.45 10.29 -13.68
CA THR A 207 14.69 10.22 -14.46
C THR A 207 15.10 8.79 -14.75
#